data_7e569ae43cfe619a967073e57c7c0c9d
#
_entry.id   7e569ae43cfe619a967073e57c7c0c9d
#
_cell.length_a   1.000
_cell.length_b   1.000
_cell.length_c   1.000
_cell.angle_alpha   90.00
_cell.angle_beta   90.00
_cell.angle_gamma   90.00
#
_symmetry.space_group_name_H-M   'P 1'
#
loop_
_entity.id
_entity.type
_entity.pdbx_description
1 polymer ?
#
loop_
_entity_poly.entity_id
_entity_poly.type
_entity_poly.pdbx_seq_one_letter_code
_entity_poly.pdbx_strand_id
1 'polypeptide(L)'
;LGAAGSWRDLDGWKPALLAGRFAAPTSAGVLFSMLAAAGLSATWVFRKARVLAIFDDLDTVLLMIPLKALIVGLRWQMAVIVVIMVAQLWLAWRMFRGLRWSARWTAVMAYSAVIVAISEAIYQGSKLVDDVVPIHVEVLLPAFVLGCMLARPPGADPHRDDAREGHQEGPEDPIEQRVAAAVSGVFMVLVGLNMPALASILTEDAPGWGSITLHVVAVTILANLGKMFPTLVYRREASFRERLAISIGMWPRGEVGAGVLILSLGYGVGGPMIVVAALSLALNLVLTGLFIAVVKRLLGATPAPAAA
;
A
#
# COMPACT_ATOMS: atom_id res chain seq x y z
N LEU A 1 12.30 -9.57 19.81
CA LEU A 1 12.85 -10.19 18.59
C LEU A 1 14.02 -11.13 18.90
N GLY A 2 14.11 -11.63 20.09
CA GLY A 2 15.25 -12.37 20.58
C GLY A 2 15.15 -13.89 20.53
N ALA A 3 14.37 -14.50 19.66
CA ALA A 3 14.56 -15.89 19.32
C ALA A 3 15.28 -15.91 17.97
N ALA A 4 16.58 -15.93 18.01
CA ALA A 4 17.42 -16.30 16.89
C ALA A 4 17.15 -17.79 16.57
N GLY A 5 16.02 -18.08 15.95
CA GLY A 5 15.88 -19.25 15.11
C GLY A 5 17.01 -19.16 14.11
N SER A 6 17.78 -20.21 13.92
CA SER A 6 18.90 -20.21 13.02
C SER A 6 18.38 -19.75 11.65
N TRP A 7 19.09 -18.86 10.94
CA TRP A 7 18.77 -18.43 9.58
C TRP A 7 18.59 -19.60 8.58
N ARG A 8 18.89 -20.79 9.03
CA ARG A 8 18.69 -22.07 8.34
C ARG A 8 17.29 -22.66 8.57
N ASP A 9 16.54 -22.12 9.54
CA ASP A 9 15.21 -22.62 9.90
C ASP A 9 14.12 -21.74 9.30
N LEU A 10 13.15 -22.34 8.61
CA LEU A 10 12.01 -21.62 8.01
C LEU A 10 11.22 -20.81 9.05
N ASP A 11 11.16 -21.30 10.29
CA ASP A 11 10.48 -20.60 11.39
C ASP A 11 11.16 -19.28 11.78
N GLY A 12 12.48 -19.17 11.60
CA GLY A 12 13.21 -17.93 11.80
C GLY A 12 12.91 -16.86 10.74
N TRP A 13 12.51 -17.26 9.53
CA TRP A 13 12.16 -16.34 8.45
C TRP A 13 10.74 -15.78 8.55
N LYS A 14 9.80 -16.46 9.20
CA LYS A 14 8.40 -16.01 9.34
C LYS A 14 8.29 -14.58 9.91
N PRO A 15 8.95 -14.27 11.05
CA PRO A 15 8.94 -12.92 11.60
C PRO A 15 9.57 -11.88 10.66
N ALA A 16 10.67 -12.24 9.99
CA ALA A 16 11.37 -11.32 9.09
C ALA A 16 10.54 -10.99 7.84
N LEU A 17 9.91 -11.99 7.23
CA LEU A 17 9.02 -11.80 6.08
C LEU A 17 7.79 -10.99 6.45
N LEU A 18 7.23 -11.23 7.63
CA LEU A 18 6.11 -10.47 8.14
C LEU A 18 6.49 -9.00 8.38
N ALA A 19 7.62 -8.75 9.04
CA ALA A 19 8.14 -7.40 9.23
C ALA A 19 8.42 -6.71 7.88
N GLY A 20 9.00 -7.41 6.92
CA GLY A 20 9.22 -6.92 5.56
C GLY A 20 7.91 -6.52 4.87
N ARG A 21 6.86 -7.30 5.04
CA ARG A 21 5.54 -7.00 4.46
C ARG A 21 4.91 -5.72 5.04
N PHE A 22 5.01 -5.47 6.35
CA PHE A 22 4.53 -4.21 6.94
C PHE A 22 5.30 -3.00 6.43
N ALA A 23 6.56 -3.20 6.13
CA ALA A 23 7.46 -2.16 5.65
C ALA A 23 7.33 -1.90 4.14
N ALA A 24 6.73 -2.81 3.36
CA ALA A 24 6.69 -2.74 1.91
C ALA A 24 5.77 -1.64 1.37
N PRO A 25 4.47 -1.54 1.70
CA PRO A 25 3.54 -0.71 0.96
C PRO A 25 3.78 0.78 1.17
N THR A 26 3.70 1.54 0.08
CA THR A 26 3.69 3.00 0.08
C THR A 26 2.25 3.49 0.13
N SER A 27 1.98 4.58 0.87
CA SER A 27 0.67 5.24 0.81
C SER A 27 0.53 6.05 -0.48
N ALA A 28 -0.13 5.47 -1.47
CA ALA A 28 -0.40 6.13 -2.74
C ALA A 28 -1.28 7.38 -2.53
N GLY A 29 -2.34 7.29 -1.73
CA GLY A 29 -3.25 8.40 -1.45
C GLY A 29 -2.55 9.59 -0.81
N VAL A 30 -1.74 9.35 0.23
CA VAL A 30 -0.96 10.41 0.90
C VAL A 30 0.09 10.98 -0.05
N LEU A 31 0.83 10.13 -0.76
CA LEU A 31 1.88 10.54 -1.69
C LEU A 31 1.32 11.48 -2.77
N PHE A 32 0.27 11.07 -3.47
CA PHE A 32 -0.27 11.85 -4.59
C PHE A 32 -0.93 13.14 -4.14
N SER A 33 -1.74 13.10 -3.08
CA SER A 33 -2.38 14.30 -2.55
C SER A 33 -1.34 15.35 -2.13
N MET A 34 -0.26 14.93 -1.48
CA MET A 34 0.79 15.85 -1.03
C MET A 34 1.66 16.36 -2.18
N LEU A 35 2.01 15.52 -3.16
CA LEU A 35 2.75 15.97 -4.35
C LEU A 35 1.90 16.92 -5.20
N ALA A 36 0.60 16.66 -5.35
CA ALA A 36 -0.33 17.55 -6.05
C ALA A 36 -0.47 18.89 -5.33
N ALA A 37 -0.71 18.87 -4.01
CA ALA A 37 -0.75 20.09 -3.18
C ALA A 37 0.58 20.86 -3.20
N ALA A 38 1.68 20.17 -3.48
CA ALA A 38 2.99 20.76 -3.65
C ALA A 38 3.21 21.40 -5.05
N GLY A 39 2.25 21.28 -5.97
CA GLY A 39 2.36 21.76 -7.36
C GLY A 39 3.27 20.89 -8.24
N LEU A 40 3.51 19.65 -7.88
CA LEU A 40 4.44 18.72 -8.53
C LEU A 40 3.78 17.75 -9.51
N SER A 41 2.46 17.87 -9.76
CA SER A 41 1.68 16.95 -10.60
C SER A 41 2.21 16.81 -12.03
N ALA A 42 2.78 17.87 -12.61
CA ALA A 42 3.36 17.86 -13.95
C ALA A 42 4.77 17.25 -14.04
N THR A 43 5.35 16.85 -12.90
CA THR A 43 6.76 16.41 -12.87
C THR A 43 6.93 14.94 -13.30
N TRP A 44 8.11 14.61 -13.82
CA TRP A 44 8.52 13.22 -14.06
C TRP A 44 8.41 12.38 -12.77
N VAL A 45 8.75 12.98 -11.62
CA VAL A 45 8.69 12.31 -10.31
C VAL A 45 7.26 11.86 -9.99
N PHE A 46 6.25 12.71 -10.21
CA PHE A 46 4.86 12.36 -9.97
C PHE A 46 4.40 11.18 -10.84
N ARG A 47 4.67 11.24 -12.16
CA ARG A 47 4.30 10.18 -13.10
C ARG A 47 4.95 8.83 -12.73
N LYS A 48 6.25 8.82 -12.42
CA LYS A 48 6.97 7.59 -12.05
C LYS A 48 6.57 7.09 -10.66
N ALA A 49 6.35 7.98 -9.70
CA ALA A 49 5.89 7.62 -8.35
C ALA A 49 4.55 6.87 -8.41
N ARG A 50 3.64 7.30 -9.30
CA ARG A 50 2.35 6.64 -9.52
C ARG A 50 2.51 5.20 -9.97
N VAL A 51 3.32 4.98 -11.00
CA VAL A 51 3.59 3.61 -11.49
C VAL A 51 4.22 2.77 -10.38
N LEU A 52 5.23 3.29 -9.69
CA LEU A 52 5.91 2.56 -8.63
C LEU A 52 4.99 2.23 -7.46
N ALA A 53 4.13 3.17 -7.03
CA ALA A 53 3.20 2.91 -5.93
C ALA A 53 2.18 1.81 -6.27
N ILE A 54 1.65 1.80 -7.49
CA ILE A 54 0.74 0.74 -7.96
C ILE A 54 1.44 -0.63 -7.95
N PHE A 55 2.68 -0.71 -8.46
CA PHE A 55 3.44 -1.97 -8.44
C PHE A 55 3.81 -2.40 -7.02
N ASP A 56 4.12 -1.45 -6.15
CA ASP A 56 4.43 -1.69 -4.75
C ASP A 56 3.25 -2.32 -3.99
N ASP A 57 2.04 -1.82 -4.25
CA ASP A 57 0.81 -2.39 -3.71
C ASP A 57 0.54 -3.80 -4.26
N LEU A 58 0.75 -3.99 -5.56
CA LEU A 58 0.62 -5.30 -6.21
C LEU A 58 1.63 -6.32 -5.63
N ASP A 59 2.89 -5.93 -5.47
CA ASP A 59 3.93 -6.76 -4.87
C ASP A 59 3.58 -7.16 -3.44
N THR A 60 2.97 -6.25 -2.67
CA THR A 60 2.50 -6.54 -1.31
C THR A 60 1.44 -7.64 -1.29
N VAL A 61 0.52 -7.64 -2.27
CA VAL A 61 -0.48 -8.71 -2.44
C VAL A 61 0.18 -10.03 -2.84
N LEU A 62 1.12 -10.00 -3.79
CA LEU A 62 1.84 -11.19 -4.25
C LEU A 62 2.68 -11.83 -3.14
N LEU A 63 3.37 -11.03 -2.33
CA LEU A 63 4.16 -11.50 -1.18
C LEU A 63 3.29 -12.13 -0.07
N MET A 64 1.98 -11.88 -0.06
CA MET A 64 1.07 -12.52 0.88
C MET A 64 0.98 -14.04 0.68
N ILE A 65 1.10 -14.51 -0.55
CA ILE A 65 0.96 -15.94 -0.87
C ILE A 65 2.04 -16.79 -0.18
N PRO A 66 3.35 -16.52 -0.41
CA PRO A 66 4.38 -17.31 0.24
C PRO A 66 4.34 -17.13 1.78
N LEU A 67 3.97 -15.99 2.28
CA LEU A 67 3.84 -15.76 3.71
C LEU A 67 2.70 -16.59 4.32
N LYS A 68 1.52 -16.63 3.70
CA LYS A 68 0.42 -17.53 4.12
C LYS A 68 0.87 -18.99 4.09
N ALA A 69 1.53 -19.41 3.02
CA ALA A 69 2.04 -20.78 2.90
C ALA A 69 3.03 -21.14 4.02
N LEU A 70 3.87 -20.21 4.46
CA LEU A 70 4.82 -20.41 5.56
C LEU A 70 4.14 -20.45 6.94
N ILE A 71 3.06 -19.67 7.15
CA ILE A 71 2.36 -19.58 8.44
C ILE A 71 1.41 -20.76 8.63
N VAL A 72 0.59 -21.06 7.63
CA VAL A 72 -0.53 -22.02 7.73
C VAL A 72 -0.18 -23.37 7.10
N GLY A 73 0.92 -23.46 6.34
CA GLY A 73 1.30 -24.62 5.54
C GLY A 73 0.64 -24.60 4.15
N LEU A 74 1.14 -25.48 3.28
CA LEU A 74 0.59 -25.66 1.94
C LEU A 74 -0.74 -26.40 2.01
N ARG A 75 -1.84 -25.70 1.71
CA ARG A 75 -3.18 -26.26 1.66
C ARG A 75 -3.83 -25.99 0.30
N TRP A 76 -4.86 -26.76 -0.05
CA TRP A 76 -5.56 -26.63 -1.33
C TRP A 76 -6.17 -25.22 -1.53
N GLN A 77 -6.58 -24.54 -0.46
CA GLN A 77 -7.08 -23.17 -0.50
C GLN A 77 -6.04 -22.17 -1.07
N MET A 78 -4.75 -22.42 -0.81
CA MET A 78 -3.67 -21.62 -1.40
C MET A 78 -3.63 -21.74 -2.92
N ALA A 79 -3.82 -22.97 -3.43
CA ALA A 79 -3.92 -23.18 -4.87
C ALA A 79 -5.09 -22.42 -5.48
N VAL A 80 -6.26 -22.43 -4.81
CA VAL A 80 -7.44 -21.66 -5.24
C VAL A 80 -7.14 -20.16 -5.28
N ILE A 81 -6.51 -19.59 -4.24
CA ILE A 81 -6.13 -18.17 -4.20
C ILE A 81 -5.19 -17.85 -5.37
N VAL A 82 -4.17 -18.67 -5.61
CA VAL A 82 -3.23 -18.46 -6.74
C VAL A 82 -3.96 -18.52 -8.07
N VAL A 83 -4.86 -19.50 -8.27
CA VAL A 83 -5.67 -19.61 -9.50
C VAL A 83 -6.55 -18.36 -9.71
N ILE A 84 -7.23 -17.90 -8.66
CA ILE A 84 -8.04 -16.67 -8.73
C ILE A 84 -7.17 -15.47 -9.11
N MET A 85 -5.99 -15.32 -8.51
CA MET A 85 -5.07 -14.22 -8.82
C MET A 85 -4.58 -14.27 -10.27
N VAL A 86 -4.12 -15.44 -10.73
CA VAL A 86 -3.66 -15.61 -12.11
C VAL A 86 -4.80 -15.36 -13.10
N ALA A 87 -6.00 -15.85 -12.80
CA ALA A 87 -7.19 -15.61 -13.63
C ALA A 87 -7.53 -14.11 -13.72
N GLN A 88 -7.46 -13.39 -12.60
CA GLN A 88 -7.70 -11.95 -12.56
C GLN A 88 -6.65 -11.17 -13.38
N LEU A 89 -5.36 -11.48 -13.23
CA LEU A 89 -4.30 -10.86 -14.01
C LEU A 89 -4.40 -11.18 -15.50
N TRP A 90 -4.74 -12.42 -15.84
CA TRP A 90 -5.01 -12.83 -17.22
C TRP A 90 -6.21 -12.06 -17.81
N LEU A 91 -7.30 -11.90 -17.02
CA LEU A 91 -8.47 -11.14 -17.41
C LEU A 91 -8.12 -9.66 -17.63
N ALA A 92 -7.34 -9.06 -16.74
CA ALA A 92 -6.84 -7.68 -16.91
C ALA A 92 -6.06 -7.53 -18.22
N TRP A 93 -5.17 -8.48 -18.50
CA TRP A 93 -4.39 -8.46 -19.75
C TRP A 93 -5.27 -8.67 -20.99
N ARG A 94 -6.22 -9.62 -20.96
CA ARG A 94 -7.11 -9.96 -22.08
C ARG A 94 -8.10 -8.86 -22.40
N MET A 95 -8.60 -8.13 -21.40
CA MET A 95 -9.61 -7.08 -21.52
C MET A 95 -9.03 -5.67 -21.28
N PHE A 96 -7.73 -5.49 -21.42
CA PHE A 96 -7.08 -4.22 -21.17
C PHE A 96 -7.75 -3.08 -21.94
N ARG A 97 -8.29 -2.10 -21.22
CA ARG A 97 -9.05 -0.95 -21.75
C ARG A 97 -10.23 -1.31 -22.67
N GLY A 98 -10.73 -2.54 -22.57
CA GLY A 98 -11.86 -3.00 -23.38
C GLY A 98 -13.24 -2.69 -22.79
N LEU A 99 -13.30 -2.43 -21.47
CA LEU A 99 -14.56 -2.28 -20.73
C LEU A 99 -15.03 -0.82 -20.75
N ARG A 100 -16.11 -0.55 -21.46
CA ARG A 100 -16.70 0.79 -21.62
C ARG A 100 -17.68 1.15 -20.49
N TRP A 101 -17.30 0.91 -19.26
CA TRP A 101 -18.09 1.27 -18.10
C TRP A 101 -17.75 2.69 -17.61
N SER A 102 -18.67 3.29 -16.87
CA SER A 102 -18.47 4.65 -16.34
C SER A 102 -17.32 4.67 -15.33
N ALA A 103 -16.41 5.61 -15.51
CA ALA A 103 -15.32 5.89 -14.54
C ALA A 103 -15.65 7.04 -13.58
N ARG A 104 -16.94 7.48 -13.52
CA ARG A 104 -17.37 8.48 -12.53
C ARG A 104 -17.18 7.97 -11.12
N TRP A 105 -16.86 8.85 -10.18
CA TRP A 105 -16.58 8.48 -8.80
C TRP A 105 -17.71 7.67 -8.14
N THR A 106 -18.98 7.99 -8.42
CA THR A 106 -20.15 7.22 -7.93
C THR A 106 -20.17 5.80 -8.45
N ALA A 107 -19.82 5.59 -9.71
CA ALA A 107 -19.70 4.26 -10.30
C ALA A 107 -18.52 3.48 -9.72
N VAL A 108 -17.37 4.14 -9.53
CA VAL A 108 -16.20 3.55 -8.89
C VAL A 108 -16.50 3.11 -7.46
N MET A 109 -17.23 3.93 -6.67
CA MET A 109 -17.69 3.55 -5.33
C MET A 109 -18.63 2.33 -5.37
N ALA A 110 -19.55 2.28 -6.33
CA ALA A 110 -20.44 1.12 -6.51
C ALA A 110 -19.65 -0.15 -6.86
N TYR A 111 -18.66 -0.05 -7.78
CA TYR A 111 -17.80 -1.19 -8.13
C TYR A 111 -16.97 -1.66 -6.95
N SER A 112 -16.43 -0.73 -6.18
CA SER A 112 -15.68 -1.04 -4.96
C SER A 112 -16.54 -1.77 -3.94
N ALA A 113 -17.79 -1.31 -3.73
CA ALA A 113 -18.74 -1.98 -2.84
C ALA A 113 -19.07 -3.40 -3.32
N VAL A 114 -19.25 -3.61 -4.64
CA VAL A 114 -19.49 -4.94 -5.22
C VAL A 114 -18.27 -5.85 -5.04
N ILE A 115 -17.05 -5.34 -5.29
CA ILE A 115 -15.82 -6.11 -5.09
C ILE A 115 -15.68 -6.55 -3.63
N VAL A 116 -15.91 -5.64 -2.68
CA VAL A 116 -15.88 -5.96 -1.25
C VAL A 116 -16.93 -7.00 -0.90
N ALA A 117 -18.19 -6.82 -1.37
CA ALA A 117 -19.28 -7.77 -1.11
C ALA A 117 -18.98 -9.17 -1.67
N ILE A 118 -18.41 -9.28 -2.87
CA ILE A 118 -18.02 -10.56 -3.46
C ILE A 118 -16.87 -11.19 -2.67
N SER A 119 -15.84 -10.40 -2.32
CA SER A 119 -14.71 -10.89 -1.53
C SER A 119 -15.13 -11.40 -0.16
N GLU A 120 -16.04 -10.68 0.51
CA GLU A 120 -16.61 -11.08 1.79
C GLU A 120 -17.50 -12.32 1.65
N ALA A 121 -18.32 -12.42 0.61
CA ALA A 121 -19.13 -13.60 0.35
C ALA A 121 -18.27 -14.86 0.12
N ILE A 122 -17.16 -14.73 -0.62
CA ILE A 122 -16.20 -15.83 -0.80
C ILE A 122 -15.56 -16.21 0.54
N TYR A 123 -15.16 -15.21 1.34
CA TYR A 123 -14.57 -15.44 2.65
C TYR A 123 -15.52 -16.18 3.58
N GLN A 124 -16.75 -15.70 3.74
CA GLN A 124 -17.76 -16.32 4.61
C GLN A 124 -18.17 -17.71 4.09
N GLY A 125 -18.37 -17.85 2.77
CA GLY A 125 -18.68 -19.14 2.16
C GLY A 125 -17.55 -20.18 2.34
N SER A 126 -16.31 -19.75 2.21
CA SER A 126 -15.15 -20.64 2.43
C SER A 126 -14.96 -21.03 3.89
N LYS A 127 -15.33 -20.13 4.80
CA LYS A 127 -15.31 -20.38 6.26
C LYS A 127 -16.29 -21.48 6.68
N LEU A 128 -17.41 -21.62 5.98
CA LEU A 128 -18.36 -22.72 6.21
C LEU A 128 -17.78 -24.08 5.82
N VAL A 129 -16.78 -24.12 4.94
CA VAL A 129 -16.12 -25.36 4.48
C VAL A 129 -14.88 -25.68 5.31
N ASP A 130 -14.08 -24.66 5.62
CA ASP A 130 -12.87 -24.80 6.45
C ASP A 130 -12.65 -23.50 7.23
N ASP A 131 -12.93 -23.53 8.54
CA ASP A 131 -12.79 -22.40 9.44
C ASP A 131 -11.33 -22.07 9.78
N VAL A 132 -10.41 -23.02 9.58
CA VAL A 132 -8.99 -22.84 9.93
C VAL A 132 -8.26 -22.00 8.90
N VAL A 133 -8.59 -22.16 7.62
CA VAL A 133 -7.94 -21.42 6.51
C VAL A 133 -8.96 -20.97 5.49
N PRO A 134 -9.75 -19.94 5.80
CA PRO A 134 -10.72 -19.41 4.84
C PRO A 134 -10.02 -18.78 3.63
N ILE A 135 -10.70 -18.83 2.47
CA ILE A 135 -10.23 -18.21 1.24
C ILE A 135 -10.49 -16.72 1.33
N HIS A 136 -9.46 -15.94 1.60
CA HIS A 136 -9.52 -14.50 1.61
C HIS A 136 -8.94 -13.93 0.31
N VAL A 137 -9.79 -13.36 -0.53
CA VAL A 137 -9.40 -12.64 -1.74
C VAL A 137 -9.10 -11.19 -1.36
N GLU A 138 -7.87 -10.77 -1.55
CA GLU A 138 -7.46 -9.38 -1.32
C GLU A 138 -8.21 -8.45 -2.28
N VAL A 139 -9.00 -7.51 -1.76
CA VAL A 139 -9.84 -6.59 -2.56
C VAL A 139 -9.04 -5.66 -3.46
N LEU A 140 -7.78 -5.43 -3.14
CA LEU A 140 -6.90 -4.55 -3.91
C LEU A 140 -6.64 -5.08 -5.32
N LEU A 141 -6.45 -6.41 -5.47
CA LEU A 141 -6.17 -7.00 -6.78
C LEU A 141 -7.36 -6.91 -7.74
N PRO A 142 -8.60 -7.33 -7.39
CA PRO A 142 -9.74 -7.13 -8.28
C PRO A 142 -10.04 -5.66 -8.57
N ALA A 143 -9.80 -4.74 -7.64
CA ALA A 143 -9.93 -3.31 -7.90
C ALA A 143 -8.90 -2.83 -8.95
N PHE A 144 -7.64 -3.26 -8.83
CA PHE A 144 -6.60 -2.99 -9.81
C PHE A 144 -6.94 -3.56 -11.19
N VAL A 145 -7.38 -4.82 -11.24
CA VAL A 145 -7.80 -5.50 -12.48
C VAL A 145 -8.93 -4.72 -13.16
N LEU A 146 -9.95 -4.32 -12.41
CA LEU A 146 -11.05 -3.52 -12.94
C LEU A 146 -10.55 -2.19 -13.49
N GLY A 147 -9.67 -1.50 -12.77
CA GLY A 147 -9.04 -0.26 -13.24
C GLY A 147 -8.29 -0.43 -14.56
N CYS A 148 -7.56 -1.55 -14.73
CA CYS A 148 -6.87 -1.88 -15.98
C CYS A 148 -7.83 -2.18 -17.14
N MET A 149 -9.00 -2.72 -16.85
CA MET A 149 -10.02 -3.10 -17.86
C MET A 149 -10.85 -1.91 -18.33
N LEU A 150 -11.03 -0.87 -17.50
CA LEU A 150 -11.82 0.31 -17.87
C LEU A 150 -11.22 1.05 -19.06
N ALA A 151 -12.07 1.32 -20.06
CA ALA A 151 -11.68 2.13 -21.21
C ALA A 151 -11.49 3.59 -20.80
N ARG A 152 -10.58 4.27 -21.49
CA ARG A 152 -10.48 5.74 -21.36
C ARG A 152 -11.77 6.40 -21.85
N PRO A 153 -12.16 7.56 -21.27
CA PRO A 153 -13.29 8.33 -21.77
C PRO A 153 -13.13 8.67 -23.28
N PRO A 154 -14.22 8.68 -24.06
CA PRO A 154 -14.16 9.09 -25.46
C PRO A 154 -13.63 10.53 -25.57
N GLY A 155 -12.61 10.74 -26.40
CA GLY A 155 -11.98 12.08 -26.58
C GLY A 155 -10.68 12.30 -25.83
N ALA A 156 -10.23 11.38 -25.01
CA ALA A 156 -8.89 11.39 -24.45
C ALA A 156 -7.88 11.04 -25.58
N ASP A 157 -7.16 12.07 -26.04
CA ASP A 157 -6.12 11.93 -27.07
C ASP A 157 -4.83 11.42 -26.42
N PRO A 158 -4.30 10.23 -26.81
CA PRO A 158 -3.10 9.67 -26.21
C PRO A 158 -1.87 10.60 -26.23
N HIS A 159 -1.75 11.43 -27.28
CA HIS A 159 -0.64 12.36 -27.45
C HIS A 159 -0.88 13.72 -26.79
N ARG A 160 -2.14 14.08 -26.52
CA ARG A 160 -2.50 15.30 -25.82
C ARG A 160 -2.50 15.11 -24.31
N ASP A 161 -2.75 13.90 -23.87
CA ASP A 161 -2.67 13.53 -22.45
C ASP A 161 -1.22 13.56 -21.94
N ASP A 162 -0.22 13.16 -22.74
CA ASP A 162 1.19 13.31 -22.37
C ASP A 162 1.60 14.78 -22.11
N ALA A 163 0.94 15.73 -22.80
CA ALA A 163 1.16 17.17 -22.59
C ALA A 163 0.18 17.79 -21.57
N ARG A 164 -1.00 17.19 -21.37
CA ARG A 164 -2.02 17.62 -20.40
C ARG A 164 -2.00 16.79 -19.10
N GLU A 165 -1.25 15.70 -19.04
CA GLU A 165 -1.01 14.90 -17.81
C GLU A 165 -0.35 15.72 -16.69
N GLY A 166 0.00 16.97 -16.95
CA GLY A 166 0.36 17.97 -15.95
C GLY A 166 -0.82 18.57 -15.19
N HIS A 167 -2.05 18.31 -15.60
CA HIS A 167 -3.25 18.82 -14.96
C HIS A 167 -4.14 17.66 -14.51
N GLN A 168 -4.19 17.45 -13.21
CA GLN A 168 -5.23 16.75 -12.46
C GLN A 168 -5.35 15.23 -12.70
N GLU A 169 -4.45 14.47 -12.10
CA GLU A 169 -4.68 13.05 -11.79
C GLU A 169 -4.85 12.84 -10.26
N GLY A 170 -5.69 13.63 -9.70
CA GLY A 170 -6.36 13.41 -8.43
C GLY A 170 -7.87 13.44 -8.71
N PRO A 171 -8.71 13.25 -7.71
CA PRO A 171 -10.14 13.50 -7.85
C PRO A 171 -10.33 14.90 -8.44
N GLU A 172 -10.84 14.98 -9.68
CA GLU A 172 -11.00 16.25 -10.43
C GLU A 172 -12.09 17.12 -9.82
N ASP A 173 -13.08 16.48 -9.17
CA ASP A 173 -14.20 17.16 -8.53
C ASP A 173 -13.88 17.42 -7.04
N PRO A 174 -14.08 18.63 -6.52
CA PRO A 174 -13.98 18.93 -5.08
C PRO A 174 -14.82 18.00 -4.20
N ILE A 175 -15.94 17.48 -4.69
CA ILE A 175 -16.78 16.50 -4.00
C ILE A 175 -16.03 15.17 -3.90
N GLU A 176 -15.43 14.72 -4.98
CA GLU A 176 -14.65 13.49 -5.03
C GLU A 176 -13.46 13.54 -4.06
N GLN A 177 -12.75 14.65 -3.99
CA GLN A 177 -11.66 14.87 -3.03
C GLN A 177 -12.15 14.77 -1.59
N ARG A 178 -13.31 15.37 -1.26
CA ARG A 178 -13.90 15.29 0.08
C ARG A 178 -14.32 13.86 0.42
N VAL A 179 -14.93 13.16 -0.53
CA VAL A 179 -15.33 11.75 -0.34
C VAL A 179 -14.11 10.87 -0.12
N ALA A 180 -13.08 11.00 -0.94
CA ALA A 180 -11.83 10.24 -0.78
C ALA A 180 -11.17 10.52 0.57
N ALA A 181 -11.09 11.80 0.99
CA ALA A 181 -10.56 12.18 2.29
C ALA A 181 -11.39 11.64 3.45
N ALA A 182 -12.72 11.68 3.34
CA ALA A 182 -13.64 11.13 4.35
C ALA A 182 -13.48 9.60 4.49
N VAL A 183 -13.45 8.88 3.36
CA VAL A 183 -13.25 7.41 3.33
C VAL A 183 -11.90 7.05 3.97
N SER A 184 -10.82 7.73 3.58
CA SER A 184 -9.51 7.50 4.17
C SER A 184 -9.48 7.82 5.66
N GLY A 185 -10.11 8.91 6.08
CA GLY A 185 -10.22 9.30 7.49
C GLY A 185 -10.98 8.26 8.31
N VAL A 186 -12.15 7.83 7.85
CA VAL A 186 -12.94 6.77 8.51
C VAL A 186 -12.14 5.47 8.58
N PHE A 187 -11.48 5.09 7.49
CA PHE A 187 -10.63 3.90 7.47
C PHE A 187 -9.53 3.97 8.51
N MET A 188 -8.81 5.10 8.63
CA MET A 188 -7.74 5.26 9.62
C MET A 188 -8.26 5.21 11.06
N VAL A 189 -9.46 5.76 11.32
CA VAL A 189 -10.12 5.63 12.64
C VAL A 189 -10.46 4.18 12.93
N LEU A 190 -11.05 3.45 11.97
CA LEU A 190 -11.37 2.02 12.13
C LEU A 190 -10.10 1.19 12.35
N VAL A 191 -9.01 1.50 11.66
CA VAL A 191 -7.70 0.87 11.91
C VAL A 191 -7.27 1.09 13.35
N GLY A 192 -7.32 2.34 13.83
CA GLY A 192 -6.95 2.67 15.21
C GLY A 192 -7.81 1.93 16.25
N LEU A 193 -9.11 1.82 16.01
CA LEU A 193 -10.06 1.11 16.88
C LEU A 193 -9.83 -0.41 16.91
N ASN A 194 -9.35 -0.99 15.80
CA ASN A 194 -9.05 -2.42 15.71
C ASN A 194 -7.65 -2.76 16.23
N MET A 195 -6.81 -1.78 16.56
CA MET A 195 -5.52 -2.04 17.17
C MET A 195 -5.71 -2.59 18.59
N PRO A 196 -5.07 -3.71 18.91
CA PRO A 196 -5.10 -4.22 20.27
C PRO A 196 -4.45 -3.19 21.21
N ALA A 197 -5.00 -3.07 22.43
CA ALA A 197 -4.44 -2.17 23.41
C ALA A 197 -2.96 -2.52 23.66
N LEU A 198 -2.07 -1.52 23.63
CA LEU A 198 -0.64 -1.74 23.85
C LEU A 198 -0.36 -2.51 25.15
N ALA A 199 -1.15 -2.24 26.19
CA ALA A 199 -1.05 -2.91 27.47
C ALA A 199 -1.35 -4.42 27.42
N SER A 200 -2.21 -4.87 26.51
CA SER A 200 -2.54 -6.29 26.35
C SER A 200 -1.50 -7.08 25.56
N ILE A 201 -0.62 -6.39 24.82
CA ILE A 201 0.45 -6.99 24.02
C ILE A 201 1.75 -7.03 24.80
N LEU A 202 1.94 -6.09 25.71
CA LEU A 202 3.10 -5.99 26.60
C LEU A 202 2.86 -6.86 27.83
N THR A 203 3.20 -8.14 27.73
CA THR A 203 3.27 -9.06 28.86
C THR A 203 4.51 -8.78 29.71
N GLU A 204 4.60 -9.37 30.93
CA GLU A 204 5.77 -9.20 31.81
C GLU A 204 7.10 -9.58 31.15
N ASP A 205 7.06 -10.49 30.15
CA ASP A 205 8.21 -10.88 29.35
C ASP A 205 8.43 -10.03 28.08
N ALA A 206 7.66 -8.94 27.90
CA ALA A 206 7.81 -8.09 26.74
C ALA A 206 9.12 -7.29 26.78
N PRO A 207 9.73 -7.04 25.61
CA PRO A 207 10.93 -6.19 25.54
C PRO A 207 10.64 -4.81 26.14
N GLY A 208 11.59 -4.29 26.92
CA GLY A 208 11.46 -2.93 27.48
C GLY A 208 11.28 -1.87 26.37
N TRP A 209 10.66 -0.75 26.73
CA TRP A 209 10.39 0.36 25.79
C TRP A 209 11.62 0.84 24.99
N GLY A 210 12.82 0.80 25.60
CA GLY A 210 14.06 1.11 24.88
C GLY A 210 14.34 0.18 23.73
N SER A 211 14.10 -1.13 23.90
CA SER A 211 14.24 -2.13 22.85
C SER A 211 13.17 -1.93 21.76
N ILE A 212 11.92 -1.69 22.14
CA ILE A 212 10.83 -1.42 21.18
C ILE A 212 11.17 -0.20 20.34
N THR A 213 11.57 0.91 20.96
CA THR A 213 11.95 2.14 20.27
C THR A 213 13.11 1.92 19.30
N LEU A 214 14.15 1.20 19.73
CA LEU A 214 15.27 0.85 18.85
C LEU A 214 14.81 0.06 17.60
N HIS A 215 13.93 -0.93 17.79
CA HIS A 215 13.39 -1.72 16.68
C HIS A 215 12.50 -0.89 15.77
N VAL A 216 11.66 0.00 16.32
CA VAL A 216 10.84 0.93 15.52
C VAL A 216 11.71 1.81 14.63
N VAL A 217 12.75 2.41 15.19
CA VAL A 217 13.68 3.27 14.44
C VAL A 217 14.44 2.43 13.39
N ALA A 218 14.97 1.27 13.79
CA ALA A 218 15.70 0.40 12.88
C ALA A 218 14.83 -0.09 11.71
N VAL A 219 13.62 -0.57 11.97
CA VAL A 219 12.67 -1.01 10.93
C VAL A 219 12.29 0.15 10.02
N THR A 220 12.01 1.33 10.58
CA THR A 220 11.69 2.53 9.80
C THR A 220 12.84 2.92 8.86
N ILE A 221 14.08 2.95 9.37
CA ILE A 221 15.26 3.27 8.56
C ILE A 221 15.46 2.23 7.46
N LEU A 222 15.44 0.94 7.81
CA LEU A 222 15.64 -0.15 6.85
C LEU A 222 14.56 -0.16 5.77
N ALA A 223 13.30 0.05 6.15
CA ALA A 223 12.18 0.13 5.22
C ALA A 223 12.33 1.31 4.24
N ASN A 224 12.76 2.47 4.74
CA ASN A 224 12.99 3.65 3.90
C ASN A 224 14.23 3.48 3.01
N LEU A 225 15.30 2.87 3.51
CA LEU A 225 16.48 2.53 2.70
C LEU A 225 16.13 1.54 1.59
N GLY A 226 15.27 0.56 1.85
CA GLY A 226 14.77 -0.36 0.82
C GLY A 226 14.08 0.34 -0.34
N LYS A 227 13.42 1.48 -0.08
CA LYS A 227 12.78 2.31 -1.11
C LYS A 227 13.75 3.23 -1.88
N MET A 228 15.04 3.15 -1.62
CA MET A 228 16.04 3.94 -2.35
C MET A 228 16.45 3.34 -3.71
N PHE A 229 15.93 2.15 -4.06
CA PHE A 229 16.28 1.49 -5.33
C PHE A 229 16.01 2.34 -6.59
N PRO A 230 14.97 3.22 -6.69
CA PRO A 230 14.76 4.05 -7.87
C PRO A 230 15.93 4.99 -8.14
N THR A 231 16.66 5.42 -7.09
CA THR A 231 17.88 6.23 -7.23
C THR A 231 18.93 5.51 -8.07
N LEU A 232 18.96 4.18 -8.03
CA LEU A 232 19.92 3.37 -8.77
C LEU A 232 19.41 2.98 -10.17
N VAL A 233 18.12 2.66 -10.29
CA VAL A 233 17.52 2.11 -11.51
C VAL A 233 17.36 3.18 -12.60
N TYR A 234 16.85 4.36 -12.27
CA TYR A 234 16.52 5.40 -13.26
C TYR A 234 17.71 6.29 -13.67
N ARG A 235 18.94 5.78 -13.63
CA ARG A 235 20.16 6.56 -13.95
C ARG A 235 20.20 7.12 -15.37
N ARG A 236 19.51 6.46 -16.31
CA ARG A 236 19.46 6.86 -17.73
C ARG A 236 18.29 7.78 -18.06
N GLU A 237 17.28 7.88 -17.18
CA GLU A 237 16.04 8.59 -17.46
C GLU A 237 15.95 9.95 -16.77
N ALA A 238 16.64 10.12 -15.63
CA ALA A 238 16.49 11.31 -14.80
C ALA A 238 17.77 11.71 -14.05
N SER A 239 17.83 12.98 -13.67
CA SER A 239 18.90 13.53 -12.85
C SER A 239 18.97 12.86 -11.47
N PHE A 240 20.12 12.96 -10.79
CA PHE A 240 20.25 12.41 -9.44
C PHE A 240 19.25 12.98 -8.45
N ARG A 241 18.93 14.30 -8.58
CA ARG A 241 17.95 14.97 -7.71
C ARG A 241 16.54 14.43 -7.89
N GLU A 242 16.11 14.20 -9.13
CA GLU A 242 14.81 13.62 -9.43
C GLU A 242 14.70 12.17 -8.95
N ARG A 243 15.76 11.37 -9.16
CA ARG A 243 15.81 9.98 -8.67
C ARG A 243 15.79 9.90 -7.16
N LEU A 244 16.47 10.80 -6.48
CA LEU A 244 16.42 10.91 -5.02
C LEU A 244 15.05 11.37 -4.55
N ALA A 245 14.44 12.34 -5.25
CA ALA A 245 13.12 12.85 -4.93
C ALA A 245 12.05 11.75 -5.05
N ILE A 246 12.07 10.92 -6.10
CA ILE A 246 11.13 9.82 -6.23
C ILE A 246 11.33 8.76 -5.13
N SER A 247 12.58 8.43 -4.80
CA SER A 247 12.89 7.47 -3.74
C SER A 247 12.36 7.92 -2.38
N ILE A 248 12.59 9.19 -2.02
CA ILE A 248 12.08 9.78 -0.77
C ILE A 248 10.55 9.92 -0.84
N GLY A 249 10.00 10.25 -2.01
CA GLY A 249 8.57 10.30 -2.25
C GLY A 249 7.85 8.97 -1.98
N MET A 250 8.54 7.84 -2.13
CA MET A 250 8.01 6.51 -1.83
C MET A 250 8.09 6.12 -0.33
N TRP A 251 8.60 6.98 0.55
CA TRP A 251 8.70 6.68 1.98
C TRP A 251 7.39 6.83 2.78
N PRO A 252 6.43 7.71 2.44
CA PRO A 252 5.18 7.81 3.18
C PRO A 252 4.46 6.46 3.29
N ARG A 253 3.99 6.16 4.49
CA ARG A 253 3.21 4.96 4.83
C ARG A 253 1.83 5.39 5.31
N GLY A 254 0.83 4.58 5.07
CA GLY A 254 -0.53 4.93 5.46
C GLY A 254 -1.50 3.75 5.39
N GLU A 255 -2.59 3.94 4.67
CA GLU A 255 -3.75 3.07 4.60
C GLU A 255 -3.42 1.62 4.22
N VAL A 256 -2.55 1.40 3.25
CA VAL A 256 -2.21 0.04 2.79
C VAL A 256 -1.45 -0.71 3.87
N GLY A 257 -0.44 -0.07 4.49
CA GLY A 257 0.30 -0.67 5.62
C GLY A 257 -0.59 -0.98 6.81
N ALA A 258 -1.56 -0.10 7.10
CA ALA A 258 -2.55 -0.30 8.14
C ALA A 258 -3.48 -1.49 7.83
N GLY A 259 -3.94 -1.62 6.58
CA GLY A 259 -4.72 -2.77 6.12
C GLY A 259 -3.97 -4.11 6.27
N VAL A 260 -2.68 -4.12 5.88
CA VAL A 260 -1.80 -5.29 6.05
C VAL A 260 -1.67 -5.67 7.53
N LEU A 261 -1.58 -4.69 8.41
CA LEU A 261 -1.48 -4.93 9.85
C LEU A 261 -2.75 -5.59 10.42
N ILE A 262 -3.94 -5.07 10.07
CA ILE A 262 -5.23 -5.65 10.49
C ILE A 262 -5.38 -7.07 9.97
N LEU A 263 -5.07 -7.32 8.70
CA LEU A 263 -5.11 -8.66 8.13
C LEU A 263 -4.20 -9.64 8.88
N SER A 264 -3.02 -9.18 9.28
CA SER A 264 -2.08 -10.02 10.02
C SER A 264 -2.58 -10.36 11.42
N LEU A 265 -3.25 -9.42 12.09
CA LEU A 265 -3.95 -9.68 13.36
C LEU A 265 -5.05 -10.74 13.17
N GLY A 266 -5.81 -10.67 12.07
CA GLY A 266 -6.82 -11.67 11.71
C GLY A 266 -6.26 -13.09 11.48
N TYR A 267 -4.97 -13.21 11.14
CA TYR A 267 -4.26 -14.51 11.06
C TYR A 267 -3.60 -14.95 12.38
N GLY A 268 -3.96 -14.32 13.49
CA GLY A 268 -3.41 -14.67 14.80
C GLY A 268 -1.94 -14.24 15.00
N VAL A 269 -1.42 -13.38 14.11
CA VAL A 269 -0.09 -12.81 14.30
C VAL A 269 -0.18 -11.73 15.36
N GLY A 270 0.52 -11.92 16.46
CA GLY A 270 0.50 -11.03 17.64
C GLY A 270 1.89 -10.74 18.18
N GLY A 271 1.91 -10.19 19.39
CA GLY A 271 3.13 -9.94 20.14
C GLY A 271 3.86 -8.64 19.79
N PRO A 272 5.09 -8.46 20.30
CA PRO A 272 5.84 -7.21 20.20
C PRO A 272 6.11 -6.73 18.78
N MET A 273 6.10 -7.65 17.80
CA MET A 273 6.31 -7.33 16.38
C MET A 273 5.19 -6.44 15.82
N ILE A 274 3.93 -6.70 16.21
CA ILE A 274 2.78 -5.90 15.78
C ILE A 274 2.91 -4.46 16.34
N VAL A 275 3.38 -4.32 17.58
CA VAL A 275 3.64 -3.01 18.19
C VAL A 275 4.71 -2.25 17.39
N VAL A 276 5.83 -2.91 17.10
CA VAL A 276 6.91 -2.32 16.29
C VAL A 276 6.41 -1.91 14.91
N ALA A 277 5.62 -2.75 14.25
CA ALA A 277 5.04 -2.46 12.94
C ALA A 277 4.08 -1.25 13.00
N ALA A 278 3.16 -1.22 13.97
CA ALA A 278 2.21 -0.13 14.15
C ALA A 278 2.91 1.21 14.46
N LEU A 279 3.88 1.19 15.37
CA LEU A 279 4.64 2.39 15.74
C LEU A 279 5.55 2.86 14.59
N SER A 280 6.14 1.95 13.81
CA SER A 280 6.92 2.30 12.62
C SER A 280 6.03 2.94 11.54
N LEU A 281 4.81 2.42 11.34
CA LEU A 281 3.82 3.00 10.46
C LEU A 281 3.44 4.42 10.90
N ALA A 282 3.11 4.58 12.19
CA ALA A 282 2.77 5.88 12.76
C ALA A 282 3.93 6.90 12.64
N LEU A 283 5.16 6.47 12.90
CA LEU A 283 6.35 7.31 12.74
C LEU A 283 6.52 7.78 11.29
N ASN A 284 6.39 6.88 10.31
CA ASN A 284 6.46 7.24 8.89
C ASN A 284 5.34 8.22 8.49
N LEU A 285 4.13 8.03 9.02
CA LEU A 285 3.01 8.93 8.76
C LEU A 285 3.29 10.34 9.29
N VAL A 286 3.81 10.45 10.53
CA VAL A 286 4.20 11.74 11.13
C VAL A 286 5.32 12.41 10.33
N LEU A 287 6.30 11.63 9.86
CA LEU A 287 7.43 12.15 9.09
C LEU A 287 7.08 12.48 7.63
N THR A 288 5.89 12.14 7.14
CA THR A 288 5.49 12.34 5.73
C THR A 288 5.63 13.81 5.30
N GLY A 289 5.21 14.76 6.14
CA GLY A 289 5.37 16.19 5.85
C GLY A 289 6.82 16.60 5.62
N LEU A 290 7.75 16.04 6.40
CA LEU A 290 9.19 16.26 6.23
C LEU A 290 9.69 15.66 4.91
N PHE A 291 9.27 14.45 4.58
CA PHE A 291 9.66 13.79 3.34
C PHE A 291 9.24 14.61 2.11
N ILE A 292 8.01 15.10 2.09
CA ILE A 292 7.51 15.95 1.00
C ILE A 292 8.25 17.29 0.94
N ALA A 293 8.59 17.90 2.08
CA ALA A 293 9.40 19.12 2.10
C ALA A 293 10.79 18.89 1.47
N VAL A 294 11.41 17.74 1.73
CA VAL A 294 12.68 17.36 1.10
C VAL A 294 12.51 17.16 -0.40
N VAL A 295 11.45 16.46 -0.85
CA VAL A 295 11.13 16.27 -2.28
C VAL A 295 10.97 17.63 -2.97
N LYS A 296 10.22 18.57 -2.37
CA LYS A 296 10.06 19.95 -2.91
C LYS A 296 11.41 20.64 -3.09
N ARG A 297 12.27 20.58 -2.10
CA ARG A 297 13.62 21.19 -2.17
C ARG A 297 14.48 20.56 -3.26
N LEU A 298 14.43 19.26 -3.41
CA LEU A 298 15.22 18.54 -4.44
C LEU A 298 14.78 18.93 -5.85
N LEU A 299 13.48 19.17 -6.06
CA LEU A 299 12.91 19.53 -7.36
C LEU A 299 12.95 21.03 -7.64
N GLY A 300 13.41 21.86 -6.70
CA GLY A 300 13.49 23.30 -6.84
C GLY A 300 12.12 24.00 -6.89
N ALA A 301 11.06 23.34 -6.43
CA ALA A 301 9.73 23.92 -6.37
C ALA A 301 9.69 25.03 -5.31
N THR A 302 9.40 26.27 -5.75
CA THR A 302 9.18 27.40 -4.85
C THR A 302 7.95 27.12 -3.99
N PRO A 303 7.95 27.41 -2.67
CA PRO A 303 6.75 27.24 -1.86
C PRO A 303 5.63 28.08 -2.45
N ALA A 304 4.45 27.48 -2.63
CA ALA A 304 3.25 28.24 -2.94
C ALA A 304 3.04 29.28 -1.84
N PRO A 305 2.68 30.54 -2.17
CA PRO A 305 2.38 31.53 -1.15
C PRO A 305 1.26 30.99 -0.27
N ALA A 306 1.45 31.09 1.06
CA ALA A 306 0.43 30.75 2.02
C ALA A 306 -0.84 31.52 1.66
N ALA A 307 -1.94 30.80 1.45
CA ALA A 307 -3.23 31.43 1.25
C ALA A 307 -3.54 32.26 2.50
N ALA A 308 -3.61 33.58 2.31
CA ALA A 308 -3.99 34.55 3.33
C ALA A 308 -5.50 34.45 3.62
#